data_41cd3917ebce1d173626bbec5bc86e55
#
_entry.id   41cd3917ebce1d173626bbec5bc86e55
#
_cell.length_a   1.000
_cell.length_b   1.000
_cell.length_c   1.000
_cell.angle_alpha   90.00
_cell.angle_beta   90.00
_cell.angle_gamma   90.00
#
_symmetry.space_group_name_H-M   'P 1'
#
loop_
_entity.id
_entity.type
_entity.pdbx_description
1 polymer ?
#
loop_
_entity_poly.entity_id
_entity_poly.type
_entity_poly.pdbx_seq_one_letter_code
_entity_poly.pdbx_strand_id
1 'polypeptide(L)'
;SNLVVGNMSDRTRSIFGRRTPWIASGGIVAGISLFLIGILPDGVSIGISYCISMVGLNMMIAPVIASLSDRIPEDMRGTMSAFISAGTLFGSALGQIVGAQFITLQLPGFIVSGVAMGLSGVLAVVFWPKEKSSKDMPKEKVDFKGIIMSFRPPTKGARDFWLAFIGRSLLLFSYYMILNYQ
;
A
#
# COMPACT_ATOMS: atom_id res chain seq x y z
N SER A 1 0.71 -3.87 9.15
CA SER A 1 0.94 -4.68 7.93
C SER A 1 2.14 -4.20 7.13
N ASN A 2 2.35 -2.88 6.96
CA ASN A 2 3.45 -2.34 6.15
C ASN A 2 4.85 -2.78 6.59
N LEU A 3 5.11 -2.90 7.89
CA LEU A 3 6.40 -3.37 8.42
C LEU A 3 6.68 -4.83 8.07
N VAL A 4 5.67 -5.68 8.13
CA VAL A 4 5.79 -7.11 7.79
C VAL A 4 6.05 -7.27 6.30
N VAL A 5 5.23 -6.64 5.47
CA VAL A 5 5.37 -6.69 4.00
C VAL A 5 6.69 -6.06 3.55
N GLY A 6 7.08 -4.93 4.14
CA GLY A 6 8.37 -4.28 3.86
C GLY A 6 9.54 -5.22 4.13
N ASN A 7 9.59 -5.84 5.30
CA ASN A 7 10.66 -6.76 5.67
C ASN A 7 10.70 -8.02 4.78
N MET A 8 9.52 -8.58 4.42
CA MET A 8 9.43 -9.71 3.51
C MET A 8 9.85 -9.36 2.09
N SER A 9 9.45 -8.17 1.60
CA SER A 9 9.83 -7.71 0.26
C SER A 9 11.33 -7.46 0.14
N ASP A 10 11.97 -6.93 1.18
CA ASP A 10 13.40 -6.65 1.20
C ASP A 10 14.27 -7.93 1.15
N ARG A 11 13.72 -9.06 1.59
CA ARG A 11 14.38 -10.38 1.59
C ARG A 11 14.04 -11.25 0.39
N THR A 12 13.16 -10.79 -0.48
CA THR A 12 12.72 -11.56 -1.65
C THR A 12 13.79 -11.57 -2.73
N ARG A 13 14.04 -12.76 -3.29
CA ARG A 13 14.99 -12.99 -4.36
C ARG A 13 14.24 -13.22 -5.67
N SER A 14 14.33 -12.28 -6.57
CA SER A 14 13.69 -12.37 -7.88
C SER A 14 14.60 -11.84 -8.98
N ILE A 15 14.38 -12.32 -10.20
CA ILE A 15 15.04 -11.81 -11.41
C ILE A 15 14.60 -10.37 -11.69
N PHE A 16 13.36 -10.04 -11.33
CA PHE A 16 12.74 -8.72 -11.55
C PHE A 16 13.08 -7.71 -10.45
N GLY A 17 13.96 -8.08 -9.50
CA GLY A 17 14.26 -7.26 -8.35
C GLY A 17 13.56 -7.76 -7.08
N ARG A 18 13.82 -7.05 -5.99
CA ARG A 18 13.40 -7.42 -4.64
C ARG A 18 11.92 -7.12 -4.38
N ARG A 19 11.46 -5.98 -4.88
CA ARG A 19 10.15 -5.36 -4.56
C ARG A 19 9.11 -5.50 -5.66
N THR A 20 9.56 -5.57 -6.91
CA THR A 20 8.68 -5.65 -8.09
C THR A 20 7.65 -6.77 -8.03
N PRO A 21 7.97 -8.02 -7.64
CA PRO A 21 6.98 -9.09 -7.58
C PRO A 21 5.91 -8.86 -6.51
N TRP A 22 6.24 -8.15 -5.42
CA TRP A 22 5.27 -7.80 -4.38
C TRP A 22 4.27 -6.74 -4.84
N ILE A 23 4.74 -5.78 -5.63
CA ILE A 23 3.86 -4.74 -6.22
C ILE A 23 2.86 -5.39 -7.18
N ALA A 24 3.35 -6.27 -8.07
CA ALA A 24 2.49 -6.97 -9.03
C ALA A 24 1.48 -7.89 -8.33
N SER A 25 1.95 -8.76 -7.44
CA SER A 25 1.08 -9.71 -6.72
C SER A 25 0.07 -9.00 -5.83
N GLY A 26 0.47 -7.90 -5.17
CA GLY A 26 -0.41 -7.09 -4.36
C GLY A 26 -1.55 -6.48 -5.17
N GLY A 27 -1.26 -5.92 -6.33
CA GLY A 27 -2.27 -5.36 -7.24
C GLY A 27 -3.25 -6.42 -7.77
N ILE A 28 -2.74 -7.60 -8.15
CA ILE A 28 -3.57 -8.72 -8.61
C ILE A 28 -4.46 -9.25 -7.48
N VAL A 29 -3.90 -9.49 -6.29
CA VAL A 29 -4.67 -9.96 -5.13
C VAL A 29 -5.75 -8.95 -4.75
N ALA A 30 -5.42 -7.67 -4.67
CA ALA A 30 -6.40 -6.62 -4.38
C ALA A 30 -7.49 -6.53 -5.46
N GLY A 31 -7.11 -6.62 -6.74
CA GLY A 31 -8.03 -6.57 -7.87
C GLY A 31 -9.02 -7.73 -7.87
N ILE A 32 -8.53 -8.97 -7.69
CA ILE A 32 -9.37 -10.17 -7.60
C ILE A 32 -10.31 -10.08 -6.39
N SER A 33 -9.82 -9.64 -5.25
CA SER A 33 -10.64 -9.51 -4.03
C SER A 33 -11.74 -8.48 -4.19
N LEU A 34 -11.48 -7.33 -4.83
CA LEU A 34 -12.50 -6.33 -5.15
C LEU A 34 -13.55 -6.88 -6.12
N PHE A 35 -13.12 -7.61 -7.15
CA PHE A 35 -14.04 -8.27 -8.08
C PHE A 35 -14.95 -9.27 -7.35
N LEU A 36 -14.41 -10.07 -6.44
CA LEU A 36 -15.17 -11.03 -5.66
C LEU A 36 -16.21 -10.35 -4.76
N ILE A 37 -15.93 -9.18 -4.17
CA ILE A 37 -16.89 -8.42 -3.37
C ILE A 37 -18.17 -8.12 -4.17
N GLY A 38 -18.04 -7.83 -5.47
CA GLY A 38 -19.19 -7.56 -6.32
C GLY A 38 -20.10 -8.76 -6.59
N ILE A 39 -19.62 -9.99 -6.41
CA ILE A 39 -20.35 -11.23 -6.77
C ILE A 39 -20.84 -11.98 -5.53
N LEU A 40 -20.15 -11.83 -4.39
CA LEU A 40 -20.45 -12.59 -3.19
C LEU A 40 -21.77 -12.14 -2.54
N PRO A 41 -22.68 -13.09 -2.19
CA PRO A 41 -23.97 -12.76 -1.60
C PRO A 41 -23.93 -12.53 -0.10
N ASP A 42 -22.91 -13.07 0.59
CA ASP A 42 -22.87 -13.11 2.06
C ASP A 42 -22.00 -11.99 2.65
N GLY A 43 -22.51 -11.29 3.65
CA GLY A 43 -21.77 -10.22 4.34
C GLY A 43 -20.44 -10.69 4.95
N VAL A 44 -20.36 -11.91 5.44
CA VAL A 44 -19.11 -12.48 5.99
C VAL A 44 -18.09 -12.68 4.88
N SER A 45 -18.48 -13.24 3.75
CA SER A 45 -17.60 -13.46 2.59
C SER A 45 -17.12 -12.14 2.00
N ILE A 46 -17.97 -11.13 1.94
CA ILE A 46 -17.64 -9.76 1.56
C ILE A 46 -16.59 -9.18 2.52
N GLY A 47 -16.79 -9.32 3.83
CA GLY A 47 -15.85 -8.86 4.85
C GLY A 47 -14.47 -9.50 4.73
N ILE A 48 -14.43 -10.82 4.52
CA ILE A 48 -13.17 -11.56 4.30
C ILE A 48 -12.47 -11.07 3.02
N SER A 49 -13.20 -10.93 1.92
CA SER A 49 -12.64 -10.43 0.65
C SER A 49 -12.12 -9.00 0.79
N TYR A 50 -12.80 -8.16 1.55
CA TYR A 50 -12.34 -6.82 1.86
C TYR A 50 -11.02 -6.84 2.65
N CYS A 51 -10.90 -7.70 3.67
CA CYS A 51 -9.66 -7.86 4.42
C CYS A 51 -8.50 -8.31 3.51
N ILE A 52 -8.75 -9.25 2.61
CA ILE A 52 -7.75 -9.72 1.65
C ILE A 52 -7.35 -8.59 0.69
N SER A 53 -8.31 -7.80 0.21
CA SER A 53 -8.05 -6.62 -0.62
C SER A 53 -7.15 -5.62 0.10
N MET A 54 -7.38 -5.35 1.38
CA MET A 54 -6.54 -4.47 2.20
C MET A 54 -5.11 -5.01 2.38
N VAL A 55 -4.96 -6.31 2.50
CA VAL A 55 -3.62 -6.94 2.52
C VAL A 55 -2.94 -6.74 1.17
N GLY A 56 -3.62 -7.01 0.05
CA GLY A 56 -3.09 -6.80 -1.30
C GLY A 56 -2.66 -5.35 -1.56
N LEU A 57 -3.48 -4.38 -1.15
CA LEU A 57 -3.13 -2.94 -1.21
C LEU A 57 -1.84 -2.63 -0.45
N ASN A 58 -1.71 -3.14 0.78
CA ASN A 58 -0.50 -2.93 1.57
C ASN A 58 0.72 -3.62 0.96
N MET A 59 0.53 -4.79 0.33
CA MET A 59 1.60 -5.48 -0.41
C MET A 59 2.11 -4.65 -1.60
N MET A 60 1.26 -3.82 -2.20
CA MET A 60 1.64 -2.92 -3.28
C MET A 60 2.26 -1.61 -2.76
N ILE A 61 1.62 -0.95 -1.80
CA ILE A 61 2.01 0.39 -1.33
C ILE A 61 3.32 0.37 -0.55
N ALA A 62 3.51 -0.60 0.35
CA ALA A 62 4.69 -0.64 1.22
C ALA A 62 6.02 -0.71 0.44
N PRO A 63 6.20 -1.61 -0.56
CA PRO A 63 7.41 -1.64 -1.37
C PRO A 63 7.60 -0.39 -2.23
N VAL A 64 6.51 0.23 -2.72
CA VAL A 64 6.59 1.48 -3.49
C VAL A 64 7.17 2.60 -2.63
N ILE A 65 6.62 2.83 -1.44
CA ILE A 65 7.11 3.87 -0.53
C ILE A 65 8.58 3.62 -0.12
N ALA A 66 8.92 2.37 0.20
CA ALA A 66 10.28 2.02 0.56
C ALA A 66 11.27 2.23 -0.60
N SER A 67 10.87 1.92 -1.83
CA SER A 67 11.72 2.16 -3.01
C SER A 67 11.95 3.64 -3.27
N LEU A 68 10.96 4.49 -3.00
CA LEU A 68 11.09 5.93 -3.16
C LEU A 68 12.14 6.50 -2.20
N SER A 69 12.11 6.08 -0.92
CA SER A 69 13.09 6.54 0.06
C SER A 69 14.51 6.09 -0.24
N ASP A 70 14.68 4.91 -0.85
CA ASP A 70 16.01 4.35 -1.15
C ASP A 70 16.65 4.93 -2.42
N ARG A 71 15.83 5.39 -3.37
CA ARG A 71 16.31 5.80 -4.72
C ARG A 71 16.42 7.30 -4.90
N ILE A 72 15.78 8.08 -4.06
CA ILE A 72 15.71 9.52 -4.22
C ILE A 72 16.79 10.19 -3.35
N PRO A 73 17.67 10.99 -3.95
CA PRO A 73 18.63 11.83 -3.25
C PRO A 73 17.92 12.75 -2.25
N GLU A 74 18.61 13.11 -1.17
CA GLU A 74 17.99 13.88 -0.08
C GLU A 74 17.49 15.26 -0.51
N ASP A 75 18.18 15.89 -1.43
CA ASP A 75 17.84 17.19 -2.03
C ASP A 75 16.54 17.17 -2.86
N MET A 76 16.19 16.02 -3.45
CA MET A 76 14.99 15.86 -4.28
C MET A 76 13.78 15.26 -3.56
N ARG A 77 13.93 14.82 -2.31
CA ARG A 77 12.84 14.17 -1.54
C ARG A 77 11.62 15.07 -1.37
N GLY A 78 11.80 16.37 -1.18
CA GLY A 78 10.71 17.33 -1.06
C GLY A 78 9.88 17.41 -2.35
N THR A 79 10.53 17.57 -3.49
CA THR A 79 9.89 17.64 -4.80
C THR A 79 9.11 16.35 -5.11
N MET A 80 9.74 15.20 -4.87
CA MET A 80 9.07 13.90 -5.09
C MET A 80 7.86 13.70 -4.17
N SER A 81 7.95 14.11 -2.91
CA SER A 81 6.81 14.05 -1.99
C SER A 81 5.65 14.92 -2.46
N ALA A 82 5.92 16.08 -3.04
CA ALA A 82 4.91 16.94 -3.64
C ALA A 82 4.21 16.27 -4.83
N PHE A 83 4.97 15.64 -5.75
CA PHE A 83 4.39 14.89 -6.87
C PHE A 83 3.55 13.70 -6.42
N ILE A 84 4.00 12.94 -5.42
CA ILE A 84 3.25 11.82 -4.86
C ILE A 84 1.94 12.31 -4.24
N SER A 85 2.00 13.41 -3.48
CA SER A 85 0.81 14.01 -2.86
C SER A 85 -0.17 14.53 -3.90
N ALA A 86 0.32 15.22 -4.93
CA ALA A 86 -0.50 15.67 -6.07
C ALA A 86 -1.16 14.47 -6.77
N GLY A 87 -0.39 13.42 -7.09
CA GLY A 87 -0.93 12.19 -7.69
C GLY A 87 -1.99 11.52 -6.82
N THR A 88 -1.80 11.51 -5.50
CA THR A 88 -2.79 10.97 -4.56
C THR A 88 -4.07 11.80 -4.55
N LEU A 89 -3.97 13.13 -4.56
CA LEU A 89 -5.12 14.04 -4.61
C LEU A 89 -5.89 13.89 -5.92
N PHE A 90 -5.21 13.91 -7.06
CA PHE A 90 -5.83 13.68 -8.37
C PHE A 90 -6.47 12.30 -8.46
N GLY A 91 -5.78 11.26 -8.02
CA GLY A 91 -6.29 9.89 -8.01
C GLY A 91 -7.53 9.74 -7.13
N SER A 92 -7.55 10.37 -5.95
CA SER A 92 -8.72 10.34 -5.07
C SER A 92 -9.91 11.10 -5.64
N ALA A 93 -9.70 12.27 -6.24
CA ALA A 93 -10.75 13.05 -6.89
C ALA A 93 -11.36 12.30 -8.08
N LEU A 94 -10.53 11.77 -8.98
CA LEU A 94 -11.00 10.98 -10.11
C LEU A 94 -11.71 9.70 -9.64
N GLY A 95 -11.17 9.02 -8.62
CA GLY A 95 -11.78 7.83 -8.05
C GLY A 95 -13.17 8.10 -7.47
N GLN A 96 -13.36 9.24 -6.81
CA GLN A 96 -14.67 9.65 -6.28
C GLN A 96 -15.65 9.98 -7.41
N ILE A 97 -15.22 10.72 -8.44
CA ILE A 97 -16.08 11.06 -9.60
C ILE A 97 -16.52 9.80 -10.32
N VAL A 98 -15.59 8.90 -10.62
CA VAL A 98 -15.88 7.63 -11.28
C VAL A 98 -16.73 6.73 -10.39
N GLY A 99 -16.37 6.61 -9.11
CA GLY A 99 -17.11 5.79 -8.14
C GLY A 99 -18.55 6.24 -7.95
N ALA A 100 -18.80 7.56 -7.96
CA ALA A 100 -20.15 8.11 -7.85
C ALA A 100 -21.10 7.65 -8.97
N GLN A 101 -20.58 7.36 -10.17
CA GLN A 101 -21.40 6.84 -11.28
C GLN A 101 -21.92 5.42 -11.04
N PHE A 102 -21.26 4.68 -10.14
CA PHE A 102 -21.59 3.28 -9.84
C PHE A 102 -22.36 3.07 -8.53
N ILE A 103 -22.81 4.13 -7.85
CA ILE A 103 -23.53 4.03 -6.57
C ILE A 103 -24.78 3.15 -6.71
N THR A 104 -25.51 3.26 -7.84
CA THR A 104 -26.71 2.48 -8.12
C THR A 104 -26.40 1.13 -8.79
N LEU A 105 -25.20 0.97 -9.35
CA LEU A 105 -24.76 -0.21 -10.11
C LEU A 105 -23.57 -0.85 -9.39
N GLN A 106 -23.81 -1.50 -8.24
CA GLN A 106 -22.73 -2.01 -7.39
C GLN A 106 -21.83 -3.03 -8.11
N LEU A 107 -22.42 -4.02 -8.78
CA LEU A 107 -21.64 -5.07 -9.46
C LEU A 107 -20.70 -4.51 -10.54
N PRO A 108 -21.14 -3.69 -11.52
CA PRO A 108 -20.24 -3.04 -12.45
C PRO A 108 -19.15 -2.18 -11.77
N GLY A 109 -19.49 -1.49 -10.69
CA GLY A 109 -18.56 -0.68 -9.93
C GLY A 109 -17.40 -1.49 -9.34
N PHE A 110 -17.69 -2.64 -8.74
CA PHE A 110 -16.67 -3.53 -8.20
C PHE A 110 -15.84 -4.21 -9.29
N ILE A 111 -16.44 -4.57 -10.44
CA ILE A 111 -15.72 -5.11 -11.59
C ILE A 111 -14.72 -4.08 -12.13
N VAL A 112 -15.17 -2.86 -12.38
CA VAL A 112 -14.31 -1.77 -12.89
C VAL A 112 -13.19 -1.47 -11.91
N SER A 113 -13.50 -1.36 -10.62
CA SER A 113 -12.51 -1.10 -9.57
C SER A 113 -11.50 -2.24 -9.45
N GLY A 114 -11.94 -3.49 -9.52
CA GLY A 114 -11.08 -4.67 -9.48
C GLY A 114 -10.13 -4.75 -10.67
N VAL A 115 -10.65 -4.50 -11.88
CA VAL A 115 -9.84 -4.45 -13.10
C VAL A 115 -8.85 -3.29 -13.07
N ALA A 116 -9.30 -2.10 -12.70
CA ALA A 116 -8.43 -0.92 -12.58
C ALA A 116 -7.31 -1.16 -11.57
N MET A 117 -7.61 -1.80 -10.43
CA MET A 117 -6.64 -2.12 -9.41
C MET A 117 -5.63 -3.17 -9.87
N GLY A 118 -6.08 -4.24 -10.51
CA GLY A 118 -5.20 -5.27 -11.09
C GLY A 118 -4.30 -4.70 -12.17
N LEU A 119 -4.85 -3.90 -13.08
CA LEU A 119 -4.09 -3.21 -14.12
C LEU A 119 -3.07 -2.24 -13.54
N SER A 120 -3.41 -1.47 -12.49
CA SER A 120 -2.48 -0.54 -11.85
C SER A 120 -1.26 -1.26 -11.26
N GLY A 121 -1.45 -2.45 -10.67
CA GLY A 121 -0.35 -3.27 -10.18
C GLY A 121 0.58 -3.76 -11.30
N VAL A 122 0.01 -4.18 -12.44
CA VAL A 122 0.79 -4.60 -13.61
C VAL A 122 1.50 -3.40 -14.26
N LEU A 123 0.80 -2.30 -14.46
CA LEU A 123 1.36 -1.07 -15.04
C LEU A 123 2.48 -0.50 -14.15
N ALA A 124 2.31 -0.54 -12.83
CA ALA A 124 3.36 -0.13 -11.91
C ALA A 124 4.65 -0.93 -12.13
N VAL A 125 4.57 -2.23 -12.44
CA VAL A 125 5.75 -3.05 -12.75
C VAL A 125 6.35 -2.72 -14.12
N VAL A 126 5.52 -2.46 -15.11
CA VAL A 126 5.98 -2.12 -16.50
C VAL A 126 6.71 -0.78 -16.51
N PHE A 127 6.16 0.23 -15.83
CA PHE A 127 6.77 1.56 -15.75
C PHE A 127 7.85 1.68 -14.67
N TRP A 128 7.96 0.68 -13.80
CA TRP A 128 8.93 0.70 -12.72
C TRP A 128 10.37 0.60 -13.26
N PRO A 129 11.29 1.45 -12.81
CA PRO A 129 12.68 1.34 -13.19
C PRO A 129 13.22 -0.05 -12.82
N LYS A 130 13.81 -0.75 -13.79
CA LYS A 130 14.32 -2.12 -13.59
C LYS A 130 15.23 -2.18 -12.38
N GLU A 131 14.88 -3.02 -11.40
CA GLU A 131 15.74 -3.32 -10.26
C GLU A 131 16.86 -4.27 -10.69
N LYS A 132 18.04 -4.12 -10.08
CA LYS A 132 19.10 -5.12 -10.23
C LYS A 132 18.61 -6.46 -9.70
N SER A 133 18.94 -7.56 -10.39
CA SER A 133 18.62 -8.91 -9.93
C SER A 133 19.10 -9.13 -8.49
N SER A 134 18.21 -9.59 -7.63
CA SER A 134 18.53 -9.87 -6.22
C SER A 134 18.83 -11.34 -5.96
N LYS A 135 19.08 -12.14 -7.02
CA LYS A 135 19.37 -13.58 -6.89
C LYS A 135 20.62 -13.88 -6.07
N ASP A 136 21.64 -13.02 -6.15
CA ASP A 136 22.95 -13.24 -5.54
C ASP A 136 23.06 -12.71 -4.10
N MET A 137 21.96 -12.17 -3.54
CA MET A 137 21.96 -11.69 -2.16
C MET A 137 22.05 -12.88 -1.17
N PRO A 138 22.74 -12.71 -0.03
CA PRO A 138 22.80 -13.74 1.01
C PRO A 138 21.39 -14.09 1.51
N LYS A 139 21.17 -15.38 1.81
CA LYS A 139 19.89 -15.83 2.40
C LYS A 139 19.82 -15.37 3.85
N GLU A 140 19.16 -14.29 4.13
CA GLU A 140 18.79 -13.95 5.49
C GLU A 140 17.52 -14.72 5.90
N LYS A 141 17.59 -15.40 7.05
CA LYS A 141 16.41 -16.05 7.63
C LYS A 141 15.42 -14.99 8.09
N VAL A 142 14.13 -15.24 7.87
CA VAL A 142 13.08 -14.37 8.41
C VAL A 142 13.12 -14.48 9.93
N ASP A 143 13.62 -13.45 10.60
CA ASP A 143 13.61 -13.38 12.05
C ASP A 143 12.27 -12.80 12.52
N PHE A 144 11.29 -13.68 12.71
CA PHE A 144 9.98 -13.29 13.25
C PHE A 144 10.10 -12.63 14.64
N LYS A 145 11.10 -13.03 15.43
CA LYS A 145 11.34 -12.44 16.74
C LYS A 145 11.83 -11.00 16.63
N GLY A 146 12.71 -10.72 15.67
CA GLY A 146 13.16 -9.37 15.34
C GLY A 146 12.02 -8.50 14.81
N ILE A 147 11.13 -9.05 13.98
CA ILE A 147 9.95 -8.32 13.48
C ILE A 147 9.02 -7.95 14.65
N ILE A 148 8.72 -8.88 15.55
CA ILE A 148 7.87 -8.61 16.73
C ILE A 148 8.55 -7.60 17.67
N MET A 149 9.87 -7.70 17.87
CA MET A 149 10.62 -6.73 18.66
C MET A 149 10.64 -5.33 18.04
N SER A 150 10.56 -5.21 16.73
CA SER A 150 10.45 -3.92 16.02
C SER A 150 9.14 -3.17 16.30
N PHE A 151 8.11 -3.87 16.77
CA PHE A 151 6.86 -3.26 17.25
C PHE A 151 6.97 -2.69 18.67
N ARG A 152 8.08 -2.94 19.37
CA ARG A 152 8.24 -2.42 20.71
C ARG A 152 8.47 -0.90 20.66
N PRO A 153 7.59 -0.10 21.25
CA PRO A 153 7.75 1.34 21.23
C PRO A 153 9.03 1.74 21.98
N PRO A 154 9.76 2.72 21.48
CA PRO A 154 10.97 3.21 22.17
C PRO A 154 10.57 3.86 23.49
N THR A 155 11.10 3.33 24.61
CA THR A 155 10.73 3.82 25.95
C THR A 155 11.78 4.75 26.57
N LYS A 156 13.05 4.66 26.13
CA LYS A 156 14.15 5.48 26.68
C LYS A 156 14.56 6.57 25.68
N GLY A 157 14.51 7.84 26.12
CA GLY A 157 14.98 8.98 25.32
C GLY A 157 14.13 9.35 24.10
N ALA A 158 12.92 8.82 23.99
CA ALA A 158 12.06 8.95 22.80
C ALA A 158 11.00 10.05 22.94
N ARG A 159 11.30 11.13 23.64
CA ARG A 159 10.36 12.26 23.84
C ARG A 159 9.88 12.83 22.51
N ASP A 160 10.79 13.06 21.58
CA ASP A 160 10.47 13.63 20.27
C ASP A 160 9.61 12.68 19.42
N PHE A 161 9.85 11.37 19.52
CA PHE A 161 9.01 10.35 18.89
C PHE A 161 7.58 10.42 19.42
N TRP A 162 7.39 10.49 20.74
CA TRP A 162 6.06 10.53 21.34
C TRP A 162 5.32 11.84 21.03
N LEU A 163 6.02 12.96 21.01
CA LEU A 163 5.45 14.26 20.62
C LEU A 163 5.00 14.24 19.14
N ALA A 164 5.85 13.72 18.25
CA ALA A 164 5.52 13.56 16.84
C ALA A 164 4.35 12.59 16.62
N PHE A 165 4.32 11.48 17.37
CA PHE A 165 3.23 10.49 17.31
C PHE A 165 1.90 11.08 17.76
N ILE A 166 1.87 11.77 18.90
CA ILE A 166 0.66 12.42 19.43
C ILE A 166 0.19 13.52 18.46
N GLY A 167 1.10 14.37 17.99
CA GLY A 167 0.77 15.44 17.05
C GLY A 167 0.16 14.87 15.76
N ARG A 168 0.75 13.82 15.18
CA ARG A 168 0.21 13.16 13.99
C ARG A 168 -1.14 12.49 14.26
N SER A 169 -1.31 11.87 15.42
CA SER A 169 -2.57 11.22 15.80
C SER A 169 -3.71 12.23 15.94
N LEU A 170 -3.44 13.38 16.56
CA LEU A 170 -4.42 14.46 16.70
C LEU A 170 -4.80 15.07 15.35
N LEU A 171 -3.83 15.28 14.46
CA LEU A 171 -4.09 15.75 13.10
C LEU A 171 -4.98 14.78 12.31
N LEU A 172 -4.67 13.47 12.35
CA LEU A 172 -5.47 12.46 11.68
C LEU A 172 -6.88 12.36 12.28
N PHE A 173 -6.99 12.42 13.60
CA PHE A 173 -8.28 12.40 14.28
C PHE A 173 -9.16 13.58 13.83
N SER A 174 -8.61 14.79 13.83
CA SER A 174 -9.31 16.01 13.36
C SER A 174 -9.72 15.90 11.88
N TYR A 175 -8.81 15.43 11.03
CA TYR A 175 -9.07 15.23 9.60
C TYR A 175 -10.21 14.24 9.36
N TYR A 176 -10.19 13.07 10.02
CA TYR A 176 -11.25 12.07 9.88
C TYR A 176 -12.59 12.50 10.49
N MET A 177 -12.59 13.33 11.55
CA MET A 177 -13.82 13.92 12.05
C MET A 177 -14.50 14.76 10.97
N ILE A 178 -13.73 15.62 10.28
CA ILE A 178 -14.29 16.48 9.22
C ILE A 178 -14.81 15.62 8.05
N LEU A 179 -14.05 14.62 7.61
CA LEU A 179 -14.44 13.75 6.48
C LEU A 179 -15.73 12.95 6.74
N ASN A 180 -15.96 12.54 7.97
CA ASN A 180 -17.13 11.71 8.31
C ASN A 180 -18.40 12.55 8.55
N TYR A 181 -18.27 13.88 8.64
CA TYR A 181 -19.41 14.81 8.80
C TYR A 181 -19.82 15.51 7.50
N GLN A 182 -19.16 15.23 6.38
CA GLN A 182 -19.56 15.65 5.04
C GLN A 182 -20.40 14.58 4.34
#